data_3305f75d5f2e22c7d22d422012dc1a8c
#
_entry.id   3305f75d5f2e22c7d22d422012dc1a8c
#
_cell.length_a   1.000
_cell.length_b   1.000
_cell.length_c   1.000
_cell.angle_alpha   90.00
_cell.angle_beta   90.00
_cell.angle_gamma   90.00
#
_symmetry.space_group_name_H-M   'P 1'
#
loop_
_entity.id
_entity.type
_entity.pdbx_description
1 polymer ?
#
loop_
_entity_poly.entity_id
_entity_poly.type
_entity_poly.pdbx_seq_one_letter_code
_entity_poly.pdbx_strand_id
1 'polypeptide(L)'
;MADGSVADVKQSLAAVGYLADEPAALVSFLAQQLGKPVLVEGPAGVGKTELAKALSRATGRELVRLQCYEGLDEAKAMYEWNYRKQLLRIQAGGEAGWSDVQDDIFSSEFLLERPLMQAIASPEPVVLLIDEIDKTDQEFEAMLLELLSDFQITIPELGRIEATTMPIVVLTSNDSRELTEALKRRCLYLWLDYPELEREMEIVRLHTPELSETLARESAFASSVLPTPAGPSTRIGFP
;
A
#
# COMPACT_ATOMS: atom_id res chain seq x y z
N MET A 1 -9.79 6.60 18.53
CA MET A 1 -10.93 6.00 17.81
C MET A 1 -11.54 7.13 16.98
N ALA A 2 -11.67 6.94 15.68
CA ALA A 2 -12.29 7.96 14.83
C ALA A 2 -13.81 7.90 15.04
N ASP A 3 -14.33 8.74 15.94
CA ASP A 3 -15.76 9.03 16.06
C ASP A 3 -16.17 9.97 14.91
N GLY A 4 -16.02 9.50 13.67
CA GLY A 4 -16.34 10.25 12.47
C GLY A 4 -17.40 9.54 11.66
N SER A 5 -18.05 10.29 10.79
CA SER A 5 -18.94 9.77 9.76
C SER A 5 -18.21 9.65 8.42
N VAL A 6 -18.82 8.99 7.43
CA VAL A 6 -18.33 8.97 6.04
C VAL A 6 -18.12 10.40 5.50
N ALA A 7 -19.01 11.34 5.89
CA ALA A 7 -18.90 12.73 5.49
C ALA A 7 -17.65 13.41 6.06
N ASP A 8 -17.26 13.10 7.30
CA ASP A 8 -16.06 13.66 7.93
C ASP A 8 -14.79 13.15 7.23
N VAL A 9 -14.75 11.87 6.85
CA VAL A 9 -13.65 11.29 6.07
C VAL A 9 -13.56 11.95 4.70
N LYS A 10 -14.68 12.14 4.01
CA LYS A 10 -14.73 12.83 2.72
C LYS A 10 -14.20 14.24 2.82
N GLN A 11 -14.61 14.98 3.85
CA GLN A 11 -14.14 16.34 4.10
C GLN A 11 -12.65 16.39 4.42
N SER A 12 -12.16 15.47 5.24
CA SER A 12 -10.74 15.36 5.60
C SER A 12 -9.85 15.06 4.38
N LEU A 13 -10.32 14.17 3.49
CA LEU A 13 -9.64 13.88 2.23
C LEU A 13 -9.63 15.09 1.29
N ALA A 14 -10.75 15.81 1.18
CA ALA A 14 -10.83 17.03 0.39
C ALA A 14 -9.91 18.13 0.93
N ALA A 15 -9.78 18.26 2.25
CA ALA A 15 -8.90 19.24 2.89
C ALA A 15 -7.40 19.02 2.55
N VAL A 16 -6.99 17.79 2.23
CA VAL A 16 -5.63 17.45 1.81
C VAL A 16 -5.47 17.33 0.29
N GLY A 17 -6.45 17.79 -0.47
CA GLY A 17 -6.39 17.85 -1.94
C GLY A 17 -6.83 16.57 -2.65
N TYR A 18 -7.50 15.63 -1.97
CA TYR A 18 -8.06 14.46 -2.59
C TYR A 18 -9.59 14.52 -2.60
N LEU A 19 -10.14 14.70 -3.78
CA LEU A 19 -11.59 14.73 -3.96
C LEU A 19 -12.12 13.29 -4.02
N ALA A 20 -12.55 12.73 -2.89
CA ALA A 20 -13.14 11.40 -2.83
C ALA A 20 -14.60 11.42 -3.32
N ASP A 21 -15.01 10.39 -4.07
CA ASP A 21 -16.42 10.08 -4.29
C ASP A 21 -17.02 9.36 -3.06
N GLU A 22 -18.32 9.08 -3.10
CA GLU A 22 -19.00 8.39 -1.99
C GLU A 22 -18.43 6.97 -1.71
N PRO A 23 -18.17 6.12 -2.74
CA PRO A 23 -17.54 4.82 -2.53
C PRO A 23 -16.15 4.90 -1.88
N ALA A 24 -15.28 5.79 -2.36
CA ALA A 24 -13.93 5.95 -1.81
C ALA A 24 -13.98 6.45 -0.36
N ALA A 25 -14.86 7.40 -0.04
CA ALA A 25 -15.05 7.89 1.32
C ALA A 25 -15.59 6.81 2.25
N LEU A 26 -16.60 6.03 1.79
CA LEU A 26 -17.19 4.94 2.55
C LEU A 26 -16.16 3.83 2.85
N VAL A 27 -15.44 3.37 1.82
CA VAL A 27 -14.43 2.31 1.99
C VAL A 27 -13.30 2.79 2.90
N SER A 28 -12.85 4.04 2.76
CA SER A 28 -11.85 4.63 3.64
C SER A 28 -12.30 4.71 5.10
N PHE A 29 -13.57 5.05 5.33
CA PHE A 29 -14.19 5.04 6.65
C PHE A 29 -14.24 3.62 7.23
N LEU A 30 -14.77 2.66 6.47
CA LEU A 30 -14.87 1.26 6.91
C LEU A 30 -13.51 0.64 7.20
N ALA A 31 -12.48 0.94 6.40
CA ALA A 31 -11.12 0.47 6.64
C ALA A 31 -10.60 0.91 8.01
N GLN A 32 -10.84 2.16 8.38
CA GLN A 32 -10.42 2.71 9.68
C GLN A 32 -11.22 2.11 10.85
N GLN A 33 -12.53 1.85 10.66
CA GLN A 33 -13.39 1.30 11.72
C GLN A 33 -13.18 -0.20 11.94
N LEU A 34 -12.99 -0.95 10.85
CA LEU A 34 -12.92 -2.41 10.89
C LEU A 34 -11.49 -2.96 10.94
N GLY A 35 -10.46 -2.11 10.74
CA GLY A 35 -9.08 -2.55 10.62
C GLY A 35 -8.85 -3.47 9.42
N LYS A 36 -9.69 -3.37 8.36
CA LYS A 36 -9.57 -4.23 7.17
C LYS A 36 -8.74 -3.54 6.08
N PRO A 37 -7.90 -4.30 5.36
CA PRO A 37 -7.22 -3.80 4.17
C PRO A 37 -8.20 -3.34 3.10
N VAL A 38 -7.81 -2.34 2.31
CA VAL A 38 -8.53 -1.87 1.14
C VAL A 38 -7.79 -2.32 -0.11
N LEU A 39 -8.46 -3.02 -1.02
CA LEU A 39 -7.98 -3.29 -2.37
C LEU A 39 -8.59 -2.27 -3.33
N VAL A 40 -7.74 -1.45 -3.91
CA VAL A 40 -8.12 -0.42 -4.89
C VAL A 40 -7.70 -0.88 -6.27
N GLU A 41 -8.65 -1.22 -7.12
CA GLU A 41 -8.40 -1.61 -8.50
C GLU A 41 -8.90 -0.54 -9.49
N GLY A 42 -8.35 -0.54 -10.69
CA GLY A 42 -8.74 0.37 -11.77
C GLY A 42 -7.60 0.66 -12.72
N PRO A 43 -7.84 1.40 -13.80
CA PRO A 43 -6.83 1.74 -14.80
C PRO A 43 -5.64 2.50 -14.21
N ALA A 44 -4.52 2.54 -14.94
CA ALA A 44 -3.39 3.36 -14.54
C ALA A 44 -3.75 4.85 -14.57
N GLY A 45 -3.25 5.62 -13.59
CA GLY A 45 -3.45 7.08 -13.56
C GLY A 45 -4.73 7.59 -12.89
N VAL A 46 -5.65 6.72 -12.45
CA VAL A 46 -6.93 7.15 -11.83
C VAL A 46 -6.81 7.62 -10.37
N GLY A 47 -5.61 7.66 -9.79
CA GLY A 47 -5.39 8.17 -8.44
C GLY A 47 -5.40 7.13 -7.32
N LYS A 48 -5.24 5.82 -7.61
CA LYS A 48 -5.20 4.74 -6.60
C LYS A 48 -4.14 4.98 -5.51
N THR A 49 -2.91 5.21 -5.91
CA THR A 49 -1.78 5.52 -5.01
C THR A 49 -2.01 6.83 -4.26
N GLU A 50 -2.67 7.81 -4.89
CA GLU A 50 -2.95 9.11 -4.27
C GLU A 50 -3.97 9.00 -3.14
N LEU A 51 -4.91 8.06 -3.19
CA LEU A 51 -5.83 7.77 -2.08
C LEU A 51 -5.07 7.39 -0.80
N ALA A 52 -4.07 6.50 -0.89
CA ALA A 52 -3.26 6.11 0.26
C ALA A 52 -2.46 7.29 0.84
N LYS A 53 -1.86 8.11 -0.03
CA LYS A 53 -1.16 9.34 0.38
C LYS A 53 -2.10 10.35 1.03
N ALA A 54 -3.32 10.49 0.50
CA ALA A 54 -4.33 11.36 1.07
C ALA A 54 -4.80 10.88 2.44
N LEU A 55 -4.99 9.57 2.62
CA LEU A 55 -5.29 8.97 3.93
C LEU A 55 -4.17 9.24 4.94
N SER A 56 -2.90 9.10 4.53
CA SER A 56 -1.75 9.44 5.38
C SER A 56 -1.79 10.89 5.83
N ARG A 57 -1.95 11.84 4.89
CA ARG A 57 -2.04 13.27 5.19
C ARG A 57 -3.27 13.62 6.05
N ALA A 58 -4.44 13.07 5.73
CA ALA A 58 -5.68 13.37 6.43
C ALA A 58 -5.71 12.82 7.86
N THR A 59 -5.04 11.69 8.11
CA THR A 59 -4.97 11.07 9.44
C THR A 59 -3.72 11.49 10.23
N GLY A 60 -2.76 12.19 9.60
CA GLY A 60 -1.47 12.53 10.20
C GLY A 60 -0.56 11.33 10.43
N ARG A 61 -0.85 10.17 9.82
CA ARG A 61 -0.05 8.95 9.95
C ARG A 61 1.07 8.91 8.93
N GLU A 62 2.22 8.37 9.31
CA GLU A 62 3.32 8.13 8.37
C GLU A 62 2.90 7.16 7.26
N LEU A 63 3.36 7.44 6.04
CA LEU A 63 3.16 6.56 4.87
C LEU A 63 4.36 5.63 4.71
N VAL A 64 4.13 4.34 4.93
CA VAL A 64 5.08 3.28 4.58
C VAL A 64 4.68 2.69 3.24
N ARG A 65 5.57 2.70 2.25
CA ARG A 65 5.27 2.23 0.89
C ARG A 65 6.10 1.02 0.51
N LEU A 66 5.44 -0.04 0.09
CA LEU A 66 6.01 -1.18 -0.62
C LEU A 66 5.62 -1.09 -2.09
N GLN A 67 6.57 -0.82 -2.98
CA GLN A 67 6.37 -0.90 -4.43
C GLN A 67 6.58 -2.34 -4.88
N CYS A 68 5.53 -2.97 -5.43
CA CYS A 68 5.62 -4.31 -5.97
C CYS A 68 6.23 -4.33 -7.38
N TYR A 69 6.95 -5.41 -7.68
CA TYR A 69 7.57 -5.67 -8.98
C TYR A 69 7.77 -7.19 -9.16
N GLU A 70 8.00 -7.64 -10.38
CA GLU A 70 8.23 -9.05 -10.67
C GLU A 70 9.47 -9.59 -9.92
N GLY A 71 9.32 -10.71 -9.21
CA GLY A 71 10.38 -11.30 -8.39
C GLY A 71 10.63 -10.60 -7.06
N LEU A 72 9.64 -9.83 -6.57
CA LEU A 72 9.65 -9.36 -5.19
C LEU A 72 9.44 -10.57 -4.28
N ASP A 73 10.39 -10.80 -3.38
CA ASP A 73 10.38 -11.87 -2.40
C ASP A 73 10.17 -11.37 -0.97
N GLU A 74 10.00 -12.31 -0.05
CA GLU A 74 9.80 -12.03 1.38
C GLU A 74 10.96 -11.20 1.96
N ALA A 75 12.21 -11.54 1.66
CA ALA A 75 13.38 -10.86 2.19
C ALA A 75 13.45 -9.38 1.78
N LYS A 76 12.96 -9.05 0.58
CA LYS A 76 12.92 -7.67 0.09
C LYS A 76 11.72 -6.88 0.62
N ALA A 77 10.63 -7.56 0.99
CA ALA A 77 9.39 -6.93 1.44
C ALA A 77 9.30 -6.84 2.97
N MET A 78 9.79 -7.85 3.69
CA MET A 78 9.58 -8.03 5.11
C MET A 78 10.80 -7.62 5.93
N TYR A 79 11.91 -8.36 5.86
CA TYR A 79 13.15 -8.04 6.55
C TYR A 79 14.36 -8.73 5.89
N GLU A 80 15.54 -8.23 6.18
CA GLU A 80 16.81 -8.81 5.74
C GLU A 80 17.83 -8.68 6.86
N TRP A 81 18.68 -9.69 7.05
CA TRP A 81 19.79 -9.60 7.97
C TRP A 81 20.93 -8.75 7.39
N ASN A 82 21.47 -7.83 8.19
CA ASN A 82 22.62 -7.03 7.82
C ASN A 82 23.91 -7.85 7.92
N TYR A 83 24.14 -8.72 6.95
CA TYR A 83 25.30 -9.61 6.90
C TYR A 83 26.63 -8.87 6.99
N ARG A 84 26.72 -7.65 6.47
CA ARG A 84 27.94 -6.83 6.56
C ARG A 84 28.22 -6.46 8.01
N LYS A 85 27.21 -6.02 8.75
CA LYS A 85 27.34 -5.66 10.17
C LYS A 85 27.65 -6.90 11.01
N GLN A 86 27.01 -8.04 10.71
CA GLN A 86 27.28 -9.33 11.35
C GLN A 86 28.73 -9.76 11.15
N LEU A 87 29.25 -9.71 9.92
CA LEU A 87 30.65 -10.06 9.64
C LEU A 87 31.65 -9.15 10.39
N LEU A 88 31.38 -7.84 10.42
CA LEU A 88 32.24 -6.90 11.17
C LEU A 88 32.19 -7.22 12.68
N ARG A 89 31.05 -7.58 13.23
CA ARG A 89 30.90 -7.95 14.64
C ARG A 89 31.64 -9.24 14.96
N ILE A 90 31.55 -10.27 14.12
CA ILE A 90 32.28 -11.53 14.25
C ILE A 90 33.80 -11.26 14.23
N GLN A 91 34.30 -10.44 13.31
CA GLN A 91 35.73 -10.09 13.24
C GLN A 91 36.21 -9.28 14.45
N ALA A 92 35.35 -8.44 15.01
CA ALA A 92 35.67 -7.62 16.18
C ALA A 92 35.56 -8.41 17.50
N GLY A 93 34.87 -9.56 17.51
CA GLY A 93 34.61 -10.37 18.71
C GLY A 93 35.82 -11.11 19.29
N GLY A 94 36.93 -11.23 18.54
CA GLY A 94 38.18 -11.80 19.01
C GLY A 94 38.04 -13.22 19.60
N GLU A 95 38.36 -13.40 20.89
CA GLU A 95 38.35 -14.68 21.61
C GLU A 95 36.97 -15.02 22.26
N ALA A 96 35.93 -14.26 22.01
CA ALA A 96 34.59 -14.54 22.52
C ALA A 96 34.06 -15.91 22.02
N GLY A 97 33.39 -16.65 22.91
CA GLY A 97 32.81 -17.95 22.56
C GLY A 97 31.76 -17.81 21.43
N TRP A 98 31.69 -18.83 20.57
CA TRP A 98 30.72 -18.82 19.43
C TRP A 98 29.28 -18.60 19.87
N SER A 99 28.88 -19.18 21.01
CA SER A 99 27.53 -19.01 21.57
C SER A 99 27.17 -17.53 21.84
N ASP A 100 28.11 -16.79 22.44
CA ASP A 100 27.88 -15.38 22.79
C ASP A 100 27.80 -14.50 21.54
N VAL A 101 28.59 -14.84 20.51
CA VAL A 101 28.55 -14.14 19.22
C VAL A 101 27.29 -14.46 18.43
N GLN A 102 26.80 -15.71 18.50
CA GLN A 102 25.61 -16.15 17.78
C GLN A 102 24.35 -15.43 18.27
N ASP A 103 24.14 -15.35 19.57
CA ASP A 103 22.98 -14.64 20.14
C ASP A 103 23.02 -13.13 19.84
N ASP A 104 24.22 -12.55 19.81
CA ASP A 104 24.41 -11.14 19.54
C ASP A 104 24.13 -10.79 18.06
N ILE A 105 24.64 -11.56 17.08
CA ILE A 105 24.51 -11.25 15.64
C ILE A 105 23.10 -11.48 15.09
N PHE A 106 22.25 -12.23 15.78
CA PHE A 106 20.83 -12.41 15.44
C PHE A 106 19.89 -11.57 16.30
N SER A 107 20.41 -10.52 16.92
CA SER A 107 19.59 -9.53 17.62
C SER A 107 18.94 -8.54 16.65
N SER A 108 17.91 -7.84 17.12
CA SER A 108 17.18 -6.82 16.32
C SER A 108 18.11 -5.72 15.78
N GLU A 109 19.28 -5.50 16.41
CA GLU A 109 20.26 -4.51 15.96
C GLU A 109 20.84 -4.82 14.57
N PHE A 110 20.85 -6.09 14.17
CA PHE A 110 21.33 -6.56 12.85
C PHE A 110 20.23 -6.79 11.85
N LEU A 111 18.98 -6.50 12.22
CA LEU A 111 17.83 -6.63 11.32
C LEU A 111 17.68 -5.36 10.49
N LEU A 112 17.55 -5.52 9.18
CA LEU A 112 17.15 -4.45 8.27
C LEU A 112 15.64 -4.56 8.04
N GLU A 113 14.90 -3.69 8.68
CA GLU A 113 13.46 -3.61 8.50
C GLU A 113 13.11 -3.15 7.08
N ARG A 114 12.29 -3.93 6.40
CA ARG A 114 11.71 -3.61 5.10
C ARG A 114 10.27 -3.09 5.30
N PRO A 115 9.60 -2.55 4.27
CA PRO A 115 8.33 -1.83 4.46
C PRO A 115 7.26 -2.59 5.24
N LEU A 116 7.11 -3.91 5.04
CA LEU A 116 6.12 -4.68 5.79
C LEU A 116 6.46 -4.74 7.28
N MET A 117 7.72 -5.00 7.61
CA MET A 117 8.20 -5.01 8.99
C MET A 117 8.09 -3.64 9.63
N GLN A 118 8.50 -2.58 8.94
CA GLN A 118 8.37 -1.19 9.42
C GLN A 118 6.92 -0.86 9.79
N ALA A 119 5.95 -1.30 8.97
CA ALA A 119 4.55 -1.04 9.24
C ALA A 119 4.01 -1.82 10.45
N ILE A 120 4.48 -3.06 10.67
CA ILE A 120 4.05 -3.91 11.78
C ILE A 120 4.75 -3.51 13.09
N ALA A 121 6.06 -3.27 13.05
CA ALA A 121 6.85 -2.93 14.23
C ALA A 121 6.69 -1.46 14.67
N SER A 122 6.01 -0.62 13.87
CA SER A 122 5.85 0.80 14.19
C SER A 122 5.12 1.00 15.52
N PRO A 123 5.69 1.79 16.45
CA PRO A 123 5.01 2.16 17.69
C PRO A 123 3.83 3.13 17.45
N GLU A 124 3.87 3.87 16.34
CA GLU A 124 2.83 4.82 15.95
C GLU A 124 1.98 4.25 14.81
N PRO A 125 0.70 4.60 14.73
CA PRO A 125 -0.16 4.10 13.67
C PRO A 125 0.27 4.66 12.30
N VAL A 126 0.47 3.79 11.32
CA VAL A 126 0.92 4.13 9.95
C VAL A 126 -0.16 3.85 8.91
N VAL A 127 0.05 4.36 7.69
CA VAL A 127 -0.62 3.91 6.47
C VAL A 127 0.37 3.05 5.68
N LEU A 128 0.06 1.76 5.50
CA LEU A 128 0.83 0.85 4.65
C LEU A 128 0.23 0.82 3.25
N LEU A 129 0.99 1.29 2.28
CA LEU A 129 0.65 1.21 0.86
C LEU A 129 1.43 0.06 0.20
N ILE A 130 0.72 -0.96 -0.27
CA ILE A 130 1.25 -2.05 -1.10
C ILE A 130 0.85 -1.73 -2.54
N ASP A 131 1.79 -1.16 -3.29
CA ASP A 131 1.50 -0.55 -4.59
C ASP A 131 1.79 -1.52 -5.74
N GLU A 132 0.83 -1.66 -6.68
CA GLU A 132 0.90 -2.55 -7.85
C GLU A 132 1.06 -4.04 -7.49
N ILE A 133 0.21 -4.56 -6.58
CA ILE A 133 0.25 -5.95 -6.11
C ILE A 133 0.09 -6.97 -7.26
N ASP A 134 -0.58 -6.61 -8.33
CA ASP A 134 -0.75 -7.40 -9.54
C ASP A 134 0.57 -7.72 -10.29
N LYS A 135 1.70 -7.13 -9.89
CA LYS A 135 3.03 -7.48 -10.39
C LYS A 135 3.75 -8.58 -9.62
N THR A 136 3.21 -9.02 -8.50
CA THR A 136 3.78 -10.12 -7.70
C THR A 136 3.18 -11.45 -8.10
N ASP A 137 3.75 -12.55 -7.60
CA ASP A 137 3.24 -13.90 -7.79
C ASP A 137 2.24 -14.31 -6.69
N GLN A 138 1.70 -15.52 -6.82
CA GLN A 138 0.75 -16.06 -5.84
C GLN A 138 1.41 -16.44 -4.51
N GLU A 139 2.71 -16.74 -4.49
CA GLU A 139 3.45 -17.05 -3.27
C GLU A 139 3.56 -15.81 -2.39
N PHE A 140 3.83 -14.66 -3.00
CA PHE A 140 3.83 -13.38 -2.32
C PHE A 140 2.44 -12.99 -1.79
N GLU A 141 1.36 -13.23 -2.56
CA GLU A 141 0.00 -13.02 -2.07
C GLU A 141 -0.32 -13.92 -0.86
N ALA A 142 0.13 -15.18 -0.86
CA ALA A 142 -0.08 -16.09 0.27
C ALA A 142 0.62 -15.59 1.54
N MET A 143 1.85 -15.11 1.43
CA MET A 143 2.58 -14.47 2.53
C MET A 143 1.84 -13.24 3.05
N LEU A 144 1.35 -12.37 2.17
CA LEU A 144 0.56 -11.21 2.57
C LEU A 144 -0.74 -11.59 3.28
N LEU A 145 -1.39 -12.70 2.88
CA LEU A 145 -2.60 -13.18 3.54
C LEU A 145 -2.35 -13.53 5.01
N GLU A 146 -1.22 -14.14 5.32
CA GLU A 146 -0.84 -14.46 6.70
C GLU A 146 -0.60 -13.17 7.48
N LEU A 147 0.22 -12.28 6.94
CA LEU A 147 0.54 -11.00 7.58
C LEU A 147 -0.71 -10.13 7.81
N LEU A 148 -1.58 -9.99 6.81
CA LEU A 148 -2.78 -9.13 6.89
C LEU A 148 -3.92 -9.75 7.73
N SER A 149 -3.83 -11.04 8.10
CA SER A 149 -4.82 -11.68 8.96
C SER A 149 -4.67 -11.29 10.41
N ASP A 150 -3.44 -11.39 10.89
CA ASP A 150 -3.12 -11.28 12.32
C ASP A 150 -2.21 -10.08 12.60
N PHE A 151 -1.78 -9.36 11.57
CA PHE A 151 -0.83 -8.23 11.67
C PHE A 151 0.39 -8.59 12.49
N GLN A 152 1.01 -9.72 12.14
CA GLN A 152 2.17 -10.27 12.81
C GLN A 152 3.18 -10.82 11.82
N ILE A 153 4.43 -10.89 12.27
CA ILE A 153 5.56 -11.48 11.54
C ILE A 153 6.28 -12.42 12.49
N THR A 154 6.64 -13.61 12.04
CA THR A 154 7.47 -14.55 12.80
C THR A 154 8.86 -14.59 12.21
N ILE A 155 9.86 -14.18 12.97
CA ILE A 155 11.28 -14.27 12.61
C ILE A 155 11.87 -15.42 13.42
N PRO A 156 12.45 -16.46 12.80
CA PRO A 156 12.90 -17.68 13.49
C PRO A 156 13.78 -17.41 14.70
N GLU A 157 14.70 -16.44 14.60
CA GLU A 157 15.68 -16.11 15.64
C GLU A 157 15.16 -15.13 16.69
N LEU A 158 14.17 -14.28 16.35
CA LEU A 158 13.64 -13.22 17.22
C LEU A 158 12.25 -13.54 17.77
N GLY A 159 11.60 -14.57 17.22
CA GLY A 159 10.25 -14.94 17.60
C GLY A 159 9.17 -14.12 16.88
N ARG A 160 8.03 -13.99 17.50
CA ARG A 160 6.83 -13.34 16.94
C ARG A 160 6.82 -11.86 17.27
N ILE A 161 6.62 -11.05 16.25
CA ILE A 161 6.43 -9.61 16.33
C ILE A 161 5.01 -9.29 15.91
N GLU A 162 4.23 -8.71 16.83
CA GLU A 162 2.83 -8.34 16.60
C GLU A 162 2.73 -6.81 16.50
N ALA A 163 1.80 -6.35 15.67
CA ALA A 163 1.52 -4.93 15.55
C ALA A 163 0.96 -4.37 16.88
N THR A 164 1.61 -3.37 17.43
CA THR A 164 1.14 -2.64 18.61
C THR A 164 0.03 -1.67 18.25
N THR A 165 0.03 -1.16 17.03
CA THR A 165 -0.97 -0.25 16.48
C THR A 165 -1.43 -0.77 15.12
N MET A 166 -2.76 -0.75 14.87
CA MET A 166 -3.29 -1.22 13.59
C MET A 166 -2.97 -0.25 12.46
N PRO A 167 -2.22 -0.66 11.42
CA PRO A 167 -2.01 0.14 10.22
C PRO A 167 -3.29 0.24 9.40
N ILE A 168 -3.48 1.36 8.70
CA ILE A 168 -4.42 1.42 7.58
C ILE A 168 -3.69 0.83 6.37
N VAL A 169 -4.19 -0.29 5.83
CA VAL A 169 -3.55 -0.96 4.69
C VAL A 169 -4.31 -0.69 3.42
N VAL A 170 -3.60 -0.21 2.39
CA VAL A 170 -4.13 0.04 1.05
C VAL A 170 -3.29 -0.76 0.06
N LEU A 171 -3.93 -1.67 -0.67
CA LEU A 171 -3.34 -2.37 -1.81
C LEU A 171 -3.84 -1.72 -3.10
N THR A 172 -2.96 -1.54 -4.08
CA THR A 172 -3.37 -1.06 -5.41
C THR A 172 -3.10 -2.11 -6.47
N SER A 173 -3.96 -2.18 -7.47
CA SER A 173 -3.84 -3.08 -8.62
C SER A 173 -4.26 -2.35 -9.91
N ASN A 174 -3.52 -2.56 -11.00
CA ASN A 174 -3.91 -2.10 -12.33
C ASN A 174 -4.72 -3.14 -13.10
N ASP A 175 -5.14 -4.22 -12.43
CA ASP A 175 -5.87 -5.34 -13.03
C ASP A 175 -5.13 -6.00 -14.21
N SER A 176 -3.77 -5.96 -14.15
CA SER A 176 -2.93 -6.60 -15.18
C SER A 176 -2.90 -8.13 -15.06
N ARG A 177 -3.19 -8.63 -13.86
CA ARG A 177 -3.32 -10.03 -13.51
C ARG A 177 -4.44 -10.19 -12.47
N GLU A 178 -5.19 -11.26 -12.57
CA GLU A 178 -6.21 -11.59 -11.58
C GLU A 178 -5.54 -11.96 -10.23
N LEU A 179 -5.97 -11.29 -9.17
CA LEU A 179 -5.55 -11.58 -7.80
C LEU A 179 -6.33 -12.78 -7.25
N THR A 180 -5.73 -13.46 -6.27
CA THR A 180 -6.37 -14.62 -5.64
C THR A 180 -7.65 -14.24 -4.91
N GLU A 181 -8.66 -15.09 -5.02
CA GLU A 181 -9.94 -14.94 -4.29
C GLU A 181 -9.73 -14.84 -2.77
N ALA A 182 -8.70 -15.48 -2.26
CA ALA A 182 -8.35 -15.43 -0.85
C ALA A 182 -7.97 -14.02 -0.41
N LEU A 183 -7.18 -13.30 -1.21
CA LEU A 183 -6.79 -11.90 -0.95
C LEU A 183 -8.00 -10.97 -1.09
N LYS A 184 -8.78 -11.10 -2.16
CA LYS A 184 -9.98 -10.28 -2.41
C LYS A 184 -10.98 -10.37 -1.26
N ARG A 185 -11.24 -11.56 -0.70
CA ARG A 185 -12.19 -11.76 0.40
C ARG A 185 -11.75 -11.12 1.73
N ARG A 186 -10.48 -10.86 1.92
CA ARG A 186 -9.98 -10.20 3.13
C ARG A 186 -10.03 -8.68 3.05
N CYS A 187 -10.07 -8.14 1.84
CA CYS A 187 -10.05 -6.71 1.60
C CYS A 187 -11.46 -6.12 1.44
N LEU A 188 -11.60 -4.89 1.81
CA LEU A 188 -12.68 -4.04 1.31
C LEU A 188 -12.31 -3.67 -0.13
N TYR A 189 -13.25 -3.81 -1.04
CA TYR A 189 -13.01 -3.61 -2.47
C TYR A 189 -13.45 -2.21 -2.91
N LEU A 190 -12.59 -1.53 -3.67
CA LEU A 190 -12.88 -0.25 -4.31
C LEU A 190 -12.40 -0.28 -5.76
N TRP A 191 -13.31 -0.09 -6.69
CA TRP A 191 -12.97 0.19 -8.09
C TRP A 191 -12.91 1.68 -8.31
N LEU A 192 -11.80 2.18 -8.87
CA LEU A 192 -11.65 3.55 -9.33
C LEU A 192 -11.59 3.57 -10.85
N ASP A 193 -12.46 4.37 -11.47
CA ASP A 193 -12.46 4.62 -12.89
C ASP A 193 -11.94 6.03 -13.20
N TYR A 194 -11.75 6.33 -14.48
CA TYR A 194 -11.44 7.67 -14.90
C TYR A 194 -12.54 8.63 -14.48
N PRO A 195 -12.20 9.79 -13.91
CA PRO A 195 -13.19 10.78 -13.53
C PRO A 195 -13.89 11.35 -14.79
N GLU A 196 -15.15 11.71 -14.63
CA GLU A 196 -15.84 12.52 -15.66
C GLU A 196 -15.16 13.87 -15.85
N LEU A 197 -15.36 14.50 -17.03
CA LEU A 197 -14.67 15.73 -17.42
C LEU A 197 -14.81 16.86 -16.37
N GLU A 198 -16.02 17.03 -15.82
CA GLU A 198 -16.27 18.03 -14.78
C GLU A 198 -15.40 17.76 -13.53
N ARG A 199 -15.31 16.50 -13.15
CA ARG A 199 -14.51 16.08 -11.98
C ARG A 199 -13.01 16.23 -12.24
N GLU A 200 -12.57 15.90 -13.43
CA GLU A 200 -11.18 16.08 -13.83
C GLU A 200 -10.79 17.56 -13.82
N MET A 201 -11.67 18.45 -14.30
CA MET A 201 -11.48 19.90 -14.21
C MET A 201 -11.39 20.40 -12.76
N GLU A 202 -12.20 19.85 -11.84
CA GLU A 202 -12.11 20.19 -10.41
C GLU A 202 -10.74 19.80 -9.83
N ILE A 203 -10.26 18.58 -10.15
CA ILE A 203 -8.96 18.07 -9.74
C ILE A 203 -7.84 18.96 -10.28
N VAL A 204 -7.87 19.31 -11.56
CA VAL A 204 -6.88 20.20 -12.19
C VAL A 204 -6.88 21.57 -11.50
N ARG A 205 -8.04 22.18 -11.26
CA ARG A 205 -8.15 23.47 -10.56
C ARG A 205 -7.60 23.42 -9.14
N LEU A 206 -7.79 22.31 -8.45
CA LEU A 206 -7.30 22.14 -7.09
C LEU A 206 -5.77 22.09 -7.04
N HIS A 207 -5.15 21.41 -8.01
CA HIS A 207 -3.69 21.23 -8.05
C HIS A 207 -2.95 22.37 -8.78
N THR A 208 -3.64 23.10 -9.64
CA THR A 208 -3.07 24.19 -10.45
C THR A 208 -4.01 25.40 -10.49
N PRO A 209 -4.19 26.11 -9.38
CA PRO A 209 -5.15 27.23 -9.28
C PRO A 209 -4.84 28.40 -10.22
N GLU A 210 -3.63 28.47 -10.76
CA GLU A 210 -3.19 29.53 -11.69
C GLU A 210 -3.56 29.26 -13.17
N LEU A 211 -4.04 28.03 -13.49
CA LEU A 211 -4.42 27.67 -14.85
C LEU A 211 -5.72 28.34 -15.27
N SER A 212 -5.70 28.99 -16.44
CA SER A 212 -6.91 29.55 -17.04
C SER A 212 -7.93 28.44 -17.36
N GLU A 213 -9.21 28.79 -17.31
CA GLU A 213 -10.31 27.82 -17.54
C GLU A 213 -10.22 27.11 -18.90
N THR A 214 -9.70 27.82 -19.92
CA THR A 214 -9.47 27.24 -21.26
C THR A 214 -8.39 26.15 -21.24
N LEU A 215 -7.25 26.41 -20.57
CA LEU A 215 -6.16 25.43 -20.45
C LEU A 215 -6.55 24.22 -19.57
N ALA A 216 -7.36 24.43 -18.54
CA ALA A 216 -7.88 23.36 -17.72
C ALA A 216 -8.77 22.39 -18.53
N ARG A 217 -9.62 22.93 -19.43
CA ARG A 217 -10.45 22.14 -20.36
C ARG A 217 -9.60 21.39 -21.39
N GLU A 218 -8.60 22.01 -21.97
CA GLU A 218 -7.71 21.37 -22.95
C GLU A 218 -6.89 20.24 -22.30
N SER A 219 -6.40 20.44 -21.07
CA SER A 219 -5.67 19.43 -20.30
C SER A 219 -6.54 18.22 -19.99
N ALA A 220 -7.76 18.43 -19.49
CA ALA A 220 -8.71 17.38 -19.17
C ALA A 220 -9.15 16.62 -20.45
N PHE A 221 -9.38 17.32 -21.55
CA PHE A 221 -9.72 16.71 -22.83
C PHE A 221 -8.53 15.87 -23.39
N ALA A 222 -7.31 16.33 -23.23
CA ALA A 222 -6.12 15.60 -23.67
C ALA A 222 -5.94 14.28 -22.89
N SER A 223 -6.25 14.27 -21.59
CA SER A 223 -6.20 13.05 -20.76
C SER A 223 -7.29 12.04 -21.15
N SER A 224 -8.48 12.50 -21.52
CA SER A 224 -9.59 11.65 -21.92
C SER A 224 -9.46 11.06 -23.34
N VAL A 225 -8.60 11.64 -24.20
CA VAL A 225 -8.41 11.23 -25.61
C VAL A 225 -7.22 10.28 -25.77
N LEU A 226 -6.38 10.10 -24.74
CA LEU A 226 -5.33 9.07 -24.81
C LEU A 226 -6.00 7.69 -24.89
N PRO A 227 -5.62 6.85 -25.88
CA PRO A 227 -6.25 5.56 -26.08
C PRO A 227 -6.07 4.72 -24.81
N THR A 228 -7.18 4.29 -24.22
CA THR A 228 -7.18 3.21 -23.24
C THR A 228 -6.41 2.03 -23.84
N PRO A 229 -5.44 1.43 -23.14
CA PRO A 229 -4.86 0.18 -23.59
C PRO A 229 -6.02 -0.81 -23.76
N ALA A 230 -6.12 -1.39 -24.94
CA ALA A 230 -7.18 -2.33 -25.29
C ALA A 230 -7.22 -3.43 -24.22
N GLY A 231 -8.33 -3.51 -23.51
CA GLY A 231 -8.59 -4.59 -22.58
C GLY A 231 -8.47 -5.95 -23.30
N PRO A 232 -8.27 -7.04 -22.55
CA PRO A 232 -8.08 -8.36 -23.16
C PRO A 232 -9.30 -8.68 -24.03
N SER A 233 -9.03 -8.89 -25.33
CA SER A 233 -10.02 -9.30 -26.30
C SER A 233 -10.66 -10.60 -25.80
N THR A 234 -11.93 -10.56 -25.49
CA THR A 234 -12.80 -11.73 -25.26
C THR A 234 -12.67 -12.63 -26.50
N ARG A 235 -11.81 -13.65 -26.46
CA ARG A 235 -11.87 -14.75 -27.43
C ARG A 235 -13.11 -15.56 -27.12
N ILE A 236 -14.18 -15.27 -27.84
CA ILE A 236 -15.32 -16.17 -27.95
C ILE A 236 -14.82 -17.36 -28.79
N GLY A 237 -14.49 -18.46 -28.11
CA GLY A 237 -14.32 -19.75 -28.75
C GLY A 237 -15.68 -20.33 -29.04
N PHE A 238 -16.01 -20.57 -30.31
CA PHE A 238 -17.05 -21.49 -30.76
C PHE A 238 -16.42 -22.79 -31.27
N PRO A 239 -17.20 -23.88 -31.29
CA PRO A 239 -16.83 -25.26 -30.90
C PRO A 239 -15.91 -25.95 -31.85
#